data_297d33e74e723a6986204de4d3ebf4cb
#
_entry.id   297d33e74e723a6986204de4d3ebf4cb
#
_cell.length_a   1.000
_cell.length_b   1.000
_cell.length_c   1.000
_cell.angle_alpha   90.00
_cell.angle_beta   90.00
_cell.angle_gamma   90.00
#
_symmetry.space_group_name_H-M   'P 1'
#
loop_
_entity.id
_entity.type
_entity.pdbx_description
1 polymer ?
#
loop_
_entity_poly.entity_id
_entity_poly.type
_entity_poly.pdbx_seq_one_letter_code
_entity_poly.pdbx_strand_id
1 'polypeptide(L)'
;MGSSTGSLLVDDEAALTDVMRHGRRRVAVHAEDEARLRERRHLAEAPGTSVDAHPVWRDELSAQRATERCLRVARRFGRRVHILHVTTAEELDLLEAHRDVATFEVTPQHLTLSAPGCYETLGTLAQMNPPIRDAQHREALWHAVRVGLVDVIGSDHAPHTREEKARPYPASPSGMPGVQTLLPVMLTHVHEGRLSLSRLVELVASGPARVYGIARKGRIAVGVDADLAFVDLKRRVHLTHAMMRSACGWTPFDGMEVVGFPVATLLRGRIAMRDGELVGPPTGRVVGFEGTLGPG
;
A
#
# COMPACT_ATOMS: atom_id res chain seq x y z
N MET A 1 0.77 12.37 7.99
CA MET A 1 0.01 13.62 7.84
C MET A 1 -1.41 13.21 7.51
N GLY A 2 -2.40 13.88 8.06
CA GLY A 2 -3.81 13.46 7.98
C GLY A 2 -4.20 12.38 8.99
N SER A 3 -5.46 12.43 9.44
CA SER A 3 -6.00 11.46 10.39
C SER A 3 -6.29 10.13 9.67
N SER A 4 -5.39 9.19 9.84
CA SER A 4 -5.53 7.82 9.32
C SER A 4 -5.83 6.86 10.46
N THR A 5 -4.97 6.82 11.47
CA THR A 5 -5.08 5.89 12.59
C THR A 5 -4.64 6.58 13.89
N GLY A 6 -5.55 6.74 14.83
CA GLY A 6 -5.26 7.28 16.16
C GLY A 6 -4.88 8.76 16.20
N SER A 7 -4.23 9.19 17.28
CA SER A 7 -3.94 10.59 17.60
C SER A 7 -2.51 11.04 17.29
N LEU A 8 -1.67 10.16 16.77
CA LEU A 8 -0.28 10.48 16.39
C LEU A 8 -0.24 11.19 15.04
N LEU A 9 -0.44 12.50 15.05
CA LEU A 9 -0.46 13.32 13.84
C LEU A 9 0.78 14.19 13.76
N VAL A 10 1.36 14.26 12.57
CA VAL A 10 2.31 15.29 12.14
C VAL A 10 1.56 16.12 11.09
N ASP A 11 0.65 16.98 11.53
CA ASP A 11 -0.30 17.69 10.67
C ASP A 11 0.09 19.14 10.38
N ASP A 12 0.98 19.73 11.16
CA ASP A 12 1.51 21.07 10.92
C ASP A 12 2.91 21.05 10.27
N GLU A 13 3.26 22.16 9.62
CA GLU A 13 4.54 22.30 8.90
C GLU A 13 5.74 22.37 9.84
N ALA A 14 5.57 22.84 11.08
CA ALA A 14 6.65 22.92 12.07
C ALA A 14 7.08 21.52 12.51
N ALA A 15 6.12 20.68 12.89
CA ALA A 15 6.37 19.29 13.26
C ALA A 15 6.96 18.48 12.08
N LEU A 16 6.45 18.67 10.87
CA LEU A 16 7.01 18.05 9.66
C LEU A 16 8.46 18.52 9.42
N THR A 17 8.73 19.81 9.58
CA THR A 17 10.05 20.40 9.45
C THR A 17 11.03 19.78 10.44
N ASP A 18 10.62 19.58 11.70
CA ASP A 18 11.45 18.97 12.71
C ASP A 18 11.76 17.50 12.39
N VAL A 19 10.79 16.73 11.93
CA VAL A 19 11.00 15.35 11.45
C VAL A 19 12.01 15.31 10.29
N MET A 20 11.88 16.22 9.33
CA MET A 20 12.77 16.25 8.16
C MET A 20 14.18 16.75 8.48
N ARG A 21 14.31 17.68 9.41
CA ARG A 21 15.59 18.23 9.86
C ARG A 21 16.41 17.21 10.67
N HIS A 22 15.74 16.42 11.50
CA HIS A 22 16.39 15.49 12.40
C HIS A 22 16.38 14.06 11.87
N GLY A 23 17.51 13.36 11.98
CA GLY A 23 17.66 11.98 11.54
C GLY A 23 18.16 11.83 10.10
N ARG A 24 18.50 10.59 9.71
CA ARG A 24 19.17 10.29 8.42
C ARG A 24 18.45 9.26 7.56
N ARG A 25 17.53 8.49 8.15
CA ARG A 25 16.79 7.45 7.43
C ARG A 25 15.68 8.05 6.58
N ARG A 26 15.28 7.34 5.54
CA ARG A 26 14.10 7.68 4.74
C ARG A 26 12.87 7.74 5.65
N VAL A 27 12.01 8.72 5.41
CA VAL A 27 10.74 8.88 6.14
C VAL A 27 9.61 8.39 5.24
N ALA A 28 8.87 7.39 5.68
CA ALA A 28 7.64 6.95 5.01
C ALA A 28 6.46 7.80 5.53
N VAL A 29 5.64 8.31 4.61
CA VAL A 29 4.62 9.33 4.93
C VAL A 29 3.29 8.96 4.30
N HIS A 30 2.26 8.78 5.14
CA HIS A 30 0.86 8.89 4.71
C HIS A 30 0.55 10.38 4.50
N ALA A 31 0.11 10.76 3.30
CA ALA A 31 0.00 12.14 2.87
C ALA A 31 -1.46 12.52 2.53
N GLU A 32 -2.18 13.05 3.52
CA GLU A 32 -3.47 13.72 3.35
C GLU A 32 -3.47 15.02 4.19
N ASP A 33 -4.06 16.10 3.68
CA ASP A 33 -4.06 17.40 4.33
C ASP A 33 -5.12 17.49 5.42
N GLU A 34 -4.70 17.41 6.67
CA GLU A 34 -5.59 17.38 7.83
C GLU A 34 -6.46 18.65 7.95
N ALA A 35 -5.93 19.81 7.57
CA ALA A 35 -6.72 21.06 7.61
C ALA A 35 -7.90 20.97 6.63
N ARG A 36 -7.65 20.46 5.41
CA ARG A 36 -8.71 20.25 4.43
C ARG A 36 -9.68 19.14 4.85
N LEU A 37 -9.20 18.06 5.46
CA LEU A 37 -10.08 17.01 5.97
C LEU A 37 -11.03 17.54 7.05
N ARG A 38 -10.55 18.40 7.96
CA ARG A 38 -11.38 19.05 8.98
C ARG A 38 -12.41 20.00 8.37
N GLU A 39 -11.99 20.84 7.42
CA GLU A 39 -12.88 21.76 6.69
C GLU A 39 -14.04 21.02 6.02
N ARG A 40 -13.78 19.88 5.41
CA ARG A 40 -14.74 19.08 4.63
C ARG A 40 -15.47 18.01 5.42
N ARG A 41 -15.20 17.86 6.70
CA ARG A 41 -15.74 16.79 7.56
C ARG A 41 -17.27 16.76 7.57
N HIS A 42 -17.91 17.92 7.45
CA HIS A 42 -19.36 18.03 7.35
C HIS A 42 -19.97 17.21 6.20
N LEU A 43 -19.21 16.92 5.13
CA LEU A 43 -19.67 16.10 4.00
C LEU A 43 -19.84 14.63 4.40
N ALA A 44 -19.01 14.15 5.33
CA ALA A 44 -19.09 12.79 5.84
C ALA A 44 -20.12 12.64 6.97
N GLU A 45 -20.36 13.71 7.73
CA GLU A 45 -21.21 13.71 8.93
C GLU A 45 -22.65 14.17 8.66
N ALA A 46 -22.98 14.54 7.42
CA ALA A 46 -24.33 14.95 7.06
C ALA A 46 -25.34 13.78 7.26
N PRO A 47 -26.55 14.06 7.77
CA PRO A 47 -27.55 13.01 7.99
C PRO A 47 -27.86 12.21 6.71
N GLY A 48 -27.87 10.89 6.81
CA GLY A 48 -28.14 9.98 5.68
C GLY A 48 -26.97 9.77 4.72
N THR A 49 -25.77 10.28 5.04
CA THR A 49 -24.59 10.09 4.21
C THR A 49 -24.15 8.63 4.20
N SER A 50 -23.89 8.10 3.01
CA SER A 50 -23.33 6.77 2.80
C SER A 50 -21.80 6.82 2.62
N VAL A 51 -21.17 5.66 2.52
CA VAL A 51 -19.72 5.54 2.30
C VAL A 51 -19.25 6.12 0.97
N ASP A 52 -20.13 6.35 0.01
CA ASP A 52 -19.84 7.02 -1.27
C ASP A 52 -19.32 8.45 -1.09
N ALA A 53 -19.66 9.09 0.04
CA ALA A 53 -19.11 10.39 0.41
C ALA A 53 -17.64 10.35 0.85
N HIS A 54 -17.07 9.16 1.10
CA HIS A 54 -15.71 9.03 1.60
C HIS A 54 -14.66 9.64 0.65
N PRO A 55 -14.64 9.33 -0.66
CA PRO A 55 -13.74 9.99 -1.59
C PRO A 55 -14.07 11.47 -1.82
N VAL A 56 -15.32 11.88 -1.62
CA VAL A 56 -15.71 13.31 -1.69
C VAL A 56 -15.17 14.09 -0.51
N TRP A 57 -15.27 13.55 0.70
CA TRP A 57 -14.69 14.16 1.91
C TRP A 57 -13.17 14.24 1.83
N ARG A 58 -12.52 13.10 1.58
CA ARG A 58 -11.06 12.94 1.47
C ARG A 58 -10.64 13.08 0.01
N ASP A 59 -10.86 14.27 -0.56
CA ASP A 59 -10.70 14.50 -1.99
C ASP A 59 -9.23 14.48 -2.48
N GLU A 60 -9.08 14.55 -3.78
CA GLU A 60 -7.78 14.51 -4.46
C GLU A 60 -6.87 15.64 -4.00
N LEU A 61 -7.45 16.83 -3.79
CA LEU A 61 -6.70 18.01 -3.35
C LEU A 61 -6.11 17.83 -1.95
N SER A 62 -6.73 17.01 -1.07
CA SER A 62 -6.16 16.71 0.24
C SER A 62 -4.87 15.90 0.12
N ALA A 63 -4.82 14.93 -0.79
CA ALA A 63 -3.62 14.13 -1.07
C ALA A 63 -2.54 15.00 -1.74
N GLN A 64 -2.90 15.72 -2.79
CA GLN A 64 -1.99 16.59 -3.55
C GLN A 64 -1.30 17.62 -2.64
N ARG A 65 -2.05 18.38 -1.83
CA ARG A 65 -1.48 19.41 -0.93
C ARG A 65 -0.53 18.83 0.10
N ALA A 66 -0.86 17.68 0.67
CA ALA A 66 -0.02 17.03 1.66
C ALA A 66 1.27 16.49 1.02
N THR A 67 1.17 15.86 -0.15
CA THR A 67 2.33 15.38 -0.93
C THR A 67 3.23 16.55 -1.33
N GLU A 68 2.69 17.63 -1.89
CA GLU A 68 3.46 18.82 -2.26
C GLU A 68 4.20 19.43 -1.05
N ARG A 69 3.51 19.61 0.08
CA ARG A 69 4.11 20.11 1.33
C ARG A 69 5.24 19.19 1.81
N CYS A 70 5.02 17.88 1.79
CA CYS A 70 6.02 16.89 2.17
C CYS A 70 7.28 16.98 1.29
N LEU A 71 7.10 17.03 -0.04
CA LEU A 71 8.18 17.08 -1.02
C LEU A 71 8.99 18.38 -0.90
N ARG A 72 8.31 19.51 -0.74
CA ARG A 72 8.94 20.82 -0.56
C ARG A 72 9.81 20.87 0.71
N VAL A 73 9.30 20.37 1.83
CA VAL A 73 10.05 20.33 3.09
C VAL A 73 11.20 19.31 3.00
N ALA A 74 10.95 18.13 2.45
CA ALA A 74 11.96 17.10 2.25
C ALA A 74 13.15 17.61 1.40
N ARG A 75 12.87 18.28 0.26
CA ARG A 75 13.90 18.87 -0.61
C ARG A 75 14.69 19.96 0.08
N ARG A 76 14.05 20.83 0.89
CA ARG A 76 14.71 21.88 1.67
C ARG A 76 15.78 21.32 2.62
N PHE A 77 15.59 20.14 3.19
CA PHE A 77 16.51 19.51 4.12
C PHE A 77 17.35 18.37 3.51
N GLY A 78 17.23 18.13 2.19
CA GLY A 78 17.88 17.00 1.53
C GLY A 78 17.43 15.63 2.10
N ARG A 79 16.24 15.58 2.69
CA ARG A 79 15.72 14.38 3.37
C ARG A 79 15.03 13.44 2.39
N ARG A 80 15.43 12.18 2.35
CA ARG A 80 14.74 11.17 1.54
C ARG A 80 13.40 10.81 2.16
N VAL A 81 12.35 10.82 1.33
CA VAL A 81 11.00 10.43 1.72
C VAL A 81 10.47 9.30 0.86
N HIS A 82 9.45 8.62 1.36
CA HIS A 82 8.65 7.65 0.61
C HIS A 82 7.18 7.99 0.85
N ILE A 83 6.48 8.34 -0.22
CA ILE A 83 5.04 8.62 -0.14
C ILE A 83 4.30 7.29 -0.25
N LEU A 84 3.55 6.96 0.81
CA LEU A 84 2.78 5.72 0.89
C LEU A 84 1.52 5.83 0.01
N HIS A 85 1.06 4.70 -0.53
CA HIS A 85 -0.26 4.49 -1.15
C HIS A 85 -0.80 5.71 -1.96
N VAL A 86 -0.04 6.19 -2.93
CA VAL A 86 -0.44 7.29 -3.83
C VAL A 86 -1.70 6.90 -4.60
N THR A 87 -2.65 7.84 -4.72
CA THR A 87 -3.99 7.55 -5.27
C THR A 87 -4.43 8.45 -6.40
N THR A 88 -3.75 9.59 -6.66
CA THR A 88 -4.22 10.59 -7.62
C THR A 88 -3.24 10.82 -8.76
N ALA A 89 -3.77 11.23 -9.92
CA ALA A 89 -2.96 11.59 -11.08
C ALA A 89 -2.07 12.81 -10.78
N GLU A 90 -2.59 13.79 -10.05
CA GLU A 90 -1.92 15.04 -9.73
C GLU A 90 -0.70 14.84 -8.83
N GLU A 91 -0.72 13.81 -7.97
CA GLU A 91 0.44 13.45 -7.16
C GLU A 91 1.58 12.89 -8.02
N LEU A 92 1.27 12.22 -9.14
CA LEU A 92 2.30 11.61 -10.00
C LEU A 92 3.22 12.64 -10.63
N ASP A 93 2.69 13.77 -11.11
CA ASP A 93 3.48 14.87 -11.68
C ASP A 93 4.42 15.48 -10.63
N LEU A 94 3.90 15.67 -9.40
CA LEU A 94 4.70 16.15 -8.28
C LEU A 94 5.84 15.19 -7.93
N LEU A 95 5.55 13.89 -7.91
CA LEU A 95 6.52 12.85 -7.57
C LEU A 95 7.57 12.66 -8.66
N GLU A 96 7.19 12.76 -9.94
CA GLU A 96 8.12 12.75 -11.06
C GLU A 96 9.12 13.91 -10.98
N ALA A 97 8.64 15.12 -10.67
CA ALA A 97 9.48 16.31 -10.51
C ALA A 97 10.38 16.28 -9.25
N HIS A 98 10.19 15.33 -8.33
CA HIS A 98 10.91 15.24 -7.06
C HIS A 98 11.65 13.91 -6.86
N ARG A 99 12.02 13.21 -7.95
CA ARG A 99 12.75 11.92 -7.89
C ARG A 99 14.11 11.99 -7.17
N ASP A 100 14.67 13.18 -7.04
CA ASP A 100 15.89 13.45 -6.28
C ASP A 100 15.77 13.13 -4.79
N VAL A 101 14.61 13.33 -4.19
CA VAL A 101 14.34 13.10 -2.75
C VAL A 101 13.25 12.08 -2.48
N ALA A 102 12.35 11.81 -3.43
CA ALA A 102 11.16 11.00 -3.22
C ALA A 102 11.17 9.67 -3.97
N THR A 103 10.63 8.66 -3.30
CA THR A 103 10.08 7.43 -3.88
C THR A 103 8.64 7.29 -3.44
N PHE A 104 7.86 6.44 -4.09
CA PHE A 104 6.48 6.22 -3.70
C PHE A 104 5.96 4.82 -4.02
N GLU A 105 4.84 4.49 -3.43
CA GLU A 105 4.16 3.22 -3.64
C GLU A 105 2.70 3.41 -4.04
N VAL A 106 2.16 2.39 -4.68
CA VAL A 106 0.73 2.20 -4.94
C VAL A 106 0.28 0.88 -4.31
N THR A 107 -1.02 0.64 -4.18
CA THR A 107 -1.53 -0.61 -3.60
C THR A 107 -2.34 -1.41 -4.60
N PRO A 108 -2.46 -2.74 -4.43
CA PRO A 108 -3.36 -3.56 -5.24
C PRO A 108 -4.80 -3.07 -5.22
N GLN A 109 -5.27 -2.54 -4.09
CA GLN A 109 -6.61 -2.00 -3.91
C GLN A 109 -6.86 -0.84 -4.87
N HIS A 110 -5.96 0.17 -4.91
CA HIS A 110 -6.08 1.33 -5.80
C HIS A 110 -5.83 0.99 -7.27
N LEU A 111 -5.11 -0.09 -7.56
CA LEU A 111 -4.91 -0.58 -8.94
C LEU A 111 -6.06 -1.45 -9.46
N THR A 112 -6.89 -2.02 -8.57
CA THR A 112 -7.92 -2.98 -8.95
C THR A 112 -9.34 -2.42 -8.82
N LEU A 113 -9.61 -1.76 -7.70
CA LEU A 113 -10.92 -1.19 -7.39
C LEU A 113 -11.09 0.21 -7.98
N SER A 114 -12.32 0.67 -8.18
CA SER A 114 -12.62 2.05 -8.56
C SER A 114 -13.98 2.50 -8.03
N ALA A 115 -14.06 3.76 -7.65
CA ALA A 115 -15.31 4.44 -7.33
C ALA A 115 -16.12 4.71 -8.62
N PRO A 116 -17.46 4.78 -8.55
CA PRO A 116 -18.29 4.51 -7.37
C PRO A 116 -18.52 3.01 -7.14
N GLY A 117 -18.29 2.14 -8.11
CA GLY A 117 -18.70 0.72 -8.12
C GLY A 117 -18.19 -0.09 -6.93
N CYS A 118 -16.97 0.20 -6.42
CA CYS A 118 -16.47 -0.52 -5.24
C CYS A 118 -17.27 -0.18 -3.97
N TYR A 119 -17.72 1.06 -3.81
CA TYR A 119 -18.55 1.47 -2.67
C TYR A 119 -19.97 0.91 -2.77
N GLU A 120 -20.54 0.86 -3.97
CA GLU A 120 -21.84 0.24 -4.23
C GLU A 120 -21.83 -1.26 -3.91
N THR A 121 -20.74 -1.96 -4.24
CA THR A 121 -20.64 -3.41 -4.07
C THR A 121 -20.20 -3.82 -2.67
N LEU A 122 -19.20 -3.13 -2.10
CA LEU A 122 -18.53 -3.51 -0.85
C LEU A 122 -19.01 -2.69 0.35
N GLY A 123 -19.71 -1.58 0.12
CA GLY A 123 -20.10 -0.69 1.20
C GLY A 123 -18.91 -0.19 2.01
N THR A 124 -19.02 -0.23 3.33
CA THR A 124 -17.95 0.18 4.26
C THR A 124 -16.71 -0.71 4.21
N LEU A 125 -16.77 -1.92 3.64
CA LEU A 125 -15.58 -2.74 3.39
C LEU A 125 -14.63 -2.06 2.38
N ALA A 126 -15.15 -1.19 1.47
CA ALA A 126 -14.33 -0.40 0.56
C ALA A 126 -13.67 0.83 1.20
N GLN A 127 -14.03 1.17 2.44
CA GLN A 127 -13.50 2.36 3.11
C GLN A 127 -12.06 2.15 3.56
N MET A 128 -11.13 2.93 2.97
CA MET A 128 -9.71 3.00 3.33
C MET A 128 -9.18 4.43 3.16
N ASN A 129 -8.01 4.72 3.67
CA ASN A 129 -7.34 6.04 3.61
C ASN A 129 -5.95 5.91 2.97
N PRO A 130 -5.67 6.65 1.85
CA PRO A 130 -6.62 7.47 1.09
C PRO A 130 -7.71 6.63 0.42
N PRO A 131 -8.85 7.23 0.03
CA PRO A 131 -9.96 6.51 -0.58
C PRO A 131 -9.62 5.87 -1.93
N ILE A 132 -10.38 4.84 -2.29
CA ILE A 132 -10.43 4.37 -3.67
C ILE A 132 -11.02 5.49 -4.54
N ARG A 133 -10.28 5.88 -5.59
CA ARG A 133 -10.66 6.92 -6.54
C ARG A 133 -11.41 6.34 -7.73
N ASP A 134 -11.85 7.21 -8.63
CA ASP A 134 -12.47 6.82 -9.88
C ASP A 134 -11.49 6.11 -10.86
N ALA A 135 -12.04 5.68 -11.99
CA ALA A 135 -11.28 4.94 -13.00
C ALA A 135 -10.17 5.78 -13.66
N GLN A 136 -10.31 7.12 -13.72
CA GLN A 136 -9.31 8.00 -14.31
C GLN A 136 -8.02 7.96 -13.50
N HIS A 137 -8.11 8.11 -12.19
CA HIS A 137 -6.96 8.02 -11.30
C HIS A 137 -6.33 6.62 -11.30
N ARG A 138 -7.16 5.56 -11.29
CA ARG A 138 -6.65 4.18 -11.40
C ARG A 138 -5.83 3.98 -12.68
N GLU A 139 -6.30 4.45 -13.83
CA GLU A 139 -5.56 4.31 -15.09
C GLU A 139 -4.28 5.16 -15.12
N ALA A 140 -4.26 6.33 -14.47
CA ALA A 140 -3.04 7.11 -14.27
C ALA A 140 -2.01 6.35 -13.42
N LEU A 141 -2.42 5.70 -12.32
CA LEU A 141 -1.55 4.83 -11.53
C LEU A 141 -1.00 3.66 -12.36
N TRP A 142 -1.84 3.01 -13.19
CA TRP A 142 -1.37 1.97 -14.10
C TRP A 142 -0.37 2.49 -15.14
N HIS A 143 -0.58 3.70 -15.65
CA HIS A 143 0.41 4.34 -16.52
C HIS A 143 1.75 4.50 -15.78
N ALA A 144 1.76 5.05 -14.58
CA ALA A 144 2.95 5.22 -13.74
C ALA A 144 3.67 3.89 -13.44
N VAL A 145 2.93 2.80 -13.22
CA VAL A 145 3.49 1.45 -13.07
C VAL A 145 4.22 1.02 -14.33
N ARG A 146 3.60 1.19 -15.51
CA ARG A 146 4.15 0.76 -16.82
C ARG A 146 5.39 1.53 -17.24
N VAL A 147 5.41 2.85 -17.02
CA VAL A 147 6.57 3.71 -17.40
C VAL A 147 7.72 3.63 -16.38
N GLY A 148 7.57 2.85 -15.30
CA GLY A 148 8.65 2.68 -14.33
C GLY A 148 8.74 3.75 -13.25
N LEU A 149 7.75 4.62 -13.13
CA LEU A 149 7.73 5.72 -12.16
C LEU A 149 7.50 5.24 -10.72
N VAL A 150 6.64 4.22 -10.52
CA VAL A 150 6.36 3.62 -9.20
C VAL A 150 7.55 2.81 -8.70
N ASP A 151 7.90 2.93 -7.43
CA ASP A 151 9.03 2.22 -6.82
C ASP A 151 8.63 0.91 -6.12
N VAL A 152 7.45 0.87 -5.53
CA VAL A 152 6.98 -0.22 -4.66
C VAL A 152 5.48 -0.45 -4.86
N ILE A 153 5.04 -1.70 -4.72
CA ILE A 153 3.65 -2.04 -4.44
C ILE A 153 3.55 -2.42 -2.96
N GLY A 154 2.90 -1.56 -2.18
CA GLY A 154 2.60 -1.80 -0.75
C GLY A 154 1.25 -2.50 -0.57
N SER A 155 1.06 -3.21 0.53
CA SER A 155 -0.21 -3.89 0.81
C SER A 155 -1.23 -2.99 1.51
N ASP A 156 -0.77 -1.96 2.18
CA ASP A 156 -1.55 -1.16 3.13
C ASP A 156 -2.46 -2.04 4.01
N HIS A 157 -1.86 -3.09 4.60
CA HIS A 157 -2.59 -4.07 5.41
C HIS A 157 -3.04 -3.44 6.73
N ALA A 158 -4.24 -2.90 6.75
CA ALA A 158 -4.89 -2.26 7.89
C ALA A 158 -6.21 -2.97 8.25
N PRO A 159 -6.13 -4.18 8.85
CA PRO A 159 -7.31 -5.00 9.10
C PRO A 159 -8.13 -4.46 10.27
N HIS A 160 -9.44 -4.44 10.08
CA HIS A 160 -10.46 -4.27 11.11
C HIS A 160 -11.41 -5.46 11.06
N THR A 161 -12.07 -5.78 12.16
CA THR A 161 -13.04 -6.88 12.18
C THR A 161 -14.26 -6.57 11.31
N ARG A 162 -15.01 -7.61 10.93
CA ARG A 162 -16.25 -7.42 10.16
C ARG A 162 -17.28 -6.62 10.93
N GLU A 163 -17.37 -6.82 12.24
CA GLU A 163 -18.25 -6.10 13.15
C GLU A 163 -17.91 -4.61 13.20
N GLU A 164 -16.61 -4.26 13.25
CA GLU A 164 -16.18 -2.88 13.20
C GLU A 164 -16.51 -2.25 11.84
N LYS A 165 -16.23 -2.95 10.74
CA LYS A 165 -16.53 -2.50 9.39
C LYS A 165 -18.04 -2.41 9.09
N ALA A 166 -18.88 -3.16 9.79
CA ALA A 166 -20.34 -3.12 9.66
C ALA A 166 -20.98 -1.90 10.33
N ARG A 167 -20.23 -1.09 11.06
CA ARG A 167 -20.75 0.16 11.63
C ARG A 167 -21.19 1.09 10.51
N PRO A 168 -22.26 1.88 10.71
CA PRO A 168 -22.66 2.89 9.73
C PRO A 168 -21.52 3.89 9.44
N TYR A 169 -21.40 4.34 8.20
CA TYR A 169 -20.52 5.44 7.84
C TYR A 169 -20.99 6.74 8.54
N PRO A 170 -20.10 7.61 9.05
CA PRO A 170 -18.63 7.53 9.04
C PRO A 170 -18.02 6.81 10.26
N ALA A 171 -18.81 6.15 11.11
CA ALA A 171 -18.33 5.49 12.33
C ALA A 171 -17.58 4.18 12.05
N SER A 172 -17.70 3.60 10.85
CA SER A 172 -16.90 2.45 10.45
C SER A 172 -15.43 2.86 10.26
N PRO A 173 -14.45 2.05 10.71
CA PRO A 173 -13.04 2.40 10.55
C PRO A 173 -12.57 2.23 9.11
N SER A 174 -11.63 3.09 8.69
CA SER A 174 -10.96 2.97 7.40
C SER A 174 -9.81 1.96 7.48
N GLY A 175 -9.69 1.12 6.47
CA GLY A 175 -8.63 0.13 6.31
C GLY A 175 -9.14 -1.18 5.72
N MET A 176 -8.28 -1.86 4.97
CA MET A 176 -8.53 -3.15 4.33
C MET A 176 -7.39 -4.14 4.62
N PRO A 177 -7.69 -5.45 4.75
CA PRO A 177 -6.64 -6.45 4.71
C PRO A 177 -6.09 -6.59 3.27
N GLY A 178 -4.77 -6.65 3.11
CA GLY A 178 -4.14 -6.69 1.80
C GLY A 178 -2.94 -7.63 1.67
N VAL A 179 -2.24 -7.95 2.79
CA VAL A 179 -0.94 -8.64 2.73
C VAL A 179 -1.01 -10.03 2.08
N GLN A 180 -2.06 -10.80 2.32
CA GLN A 180 -2.20 -12.16 1.77
C GLN A 180 -2.62 -12.14 0.30
N THR A 181 -3.38 -11.13 -0.13
CA THR A 181 -3.94 -11.05 -1.48
C THR A 181 -3.08 -10.23 -2.45
N LEU A 182 -2.08 -9.48 -1.96
CA LEU A 182 -1.22 -8.65 -2.79
C LEU A 182 -0.65 -9.42 -3.99
N LEU A 183 0.04 -10.52 -3.73
CA LEU A 183 0.73 -11.25 -4.80
C LEU A 183 -0.23 -11.92 -5.79
N PRO A 184 -1.28 -12.68 -5.39
CA PRO A 184 -2.21 -13.28 -6.35
C PRO A 184 -3.01 -12.25 -7.15
N VAL A 185 -3.43 -11.13 -6.57
CA VAL A 185 -4.10 -10.05 -7.32
C VAL A 185 -3.15 -9.45 -8.37
N MET A 186 -1.92 -9.17 -8.00
CA MET A 186 -0.95 -8.59 -8.94
C MET A 186 -0.49 -9.59 -10.02
N LEU A 187 -0.42 -10.88 -9.72
CA LEU A 187 -0.17 -11.94 -10.73
C LEU A 187 -1.31 -12.01 -11.75
N THR A 188 -2.54 -11.79 -11.33
CA THR A 188 -3.69 -11.69 -12.24
C THR A 188 -3.50 -10.53 -13.22
N HIS A 189 -3.07 -9.37 -12.75
CA HIS A 189 -2.76 -8.24 -13.62
C HIS A 189 -1.57 -8.50 -14.56
N VAL A 190 -0.61 -9.34 -14.17
CA VAL A 190 0.43 -9.85 -15.10
C VAL A 190 -0.21 -10.73 -16.17
N HIS A 191 -1.10 -11.65 -15.79
CA HIS A 191 -1.81 -12.52 -16.73
C HIS A 191 -2.66 -11.69 -17.73
N GLU A 192 -3.29 -10.62 -17.28
CA GLU A 192 -4.04 -9.67 -18.12
C GLU A 192 -3.15 -8.75 -18.98
N GLY A 193 -1.83 -8.86 -18.86
CA GLY A 193 -0.88 -8.04 -19.64
C GLY A 193 -0.77 -6.58 -19.19
N ARG A 194 -1.26 -6.21 -18.00
CA ARG A 194 -1.16 -4.83 -17.48
C ARG A 194 0.25 -4.46 -17.06
N LEU A 195 1.06 -5.43 -16.62
CA LEU A 195 2.49 -5.27 -16.35
C LEU A 195 3.22 -6.59 -16.61
N SER A 196 4.55 -6.52 -16.82
CA SER A 196 5.37 -7.73 -16.97
C SER A 196 5.64 -8.40 -15.61
N LEU A 197 5.92 -9.71 -15.62
CA LEU A 197 6.33 -10.43 -14.42
C LEU A 197 7.62 -9.84 -13.80
N SER A 198 8.58 -9.46 -14.63
CA SER A 198 9.82 -8.81 -14.16
C SER A 198 9.54 -7.50 -13.44
N ARG A 199 8.61 -6.70 -13.95
CA ARG A 199 8.20 -5.46 -13.31
C ARG A 199 7.49 -5.72 -11.98
N LEU A 200 6.62 -6.72 -11.91
CA LEU A 200 6.01 -7.12 -10.63
C LEU A 200 7.07 -7.51 -9.61
N VAL A 201 8.02 -8.39 -9.99
CA VAL A 201 9.12 -8.81 -9.07
C VAL A 201 9.94 -7.60 -8.59
N GLU A 202 10.23 -6.65 -9.48
CA GLU A 202 10.89 -5.40 -9.06
C GLU A 202 10.08 -4.68 -7.99
N LEU A 203 8.79 -4.46 -8.22
CA LEU A 203 7.92 -3.67 -7.35
C LEU A 203 7.64 -4.31 -5.98
N VAL A 204 7.72 -5.64 -5.87
CA VAL A 204 7.40 -6.34 -4.59
C VAL A 204 8.62 -6.95 -3.90
N ALA A 205 9.80 -6.94 -4.53
CA ALA A 205 11.01 -7.55 -3.97
C ALA A 205 12.21 -6.60 -3.97
N SER A 206 12.83 -6.33 -5.14
CA SER A 206 14.04 -5.50 -5.20
C SER A 206 13.76 -4.01 -4.96
N GLY A 207 12.60 -3.51 -5.36
CA GLY A 207 12.16 -2.15 -5.10
C GLY A 207 12.08 -1.82 -3.60
N PRO A 208 11.26 -2.55 -2.81
CA PRO A 208 11.22 -2.37 -1.36
C PRO A 208 12.59 -2.49 -0.68
N ALA A 209 13.39 -3.49 -1.08
CA ALA A 209 14.73 -3.67 -0.52
C ALA A 209 15.61 -2.45 -0.77
N ARG A 210 15.59 -1.90 -1.98
CA ARG A 210 16.32 -0.68 -2.36
C ARG A 210 15.80 0.57 -1.64
N VAL A 211 14.48 0.76 -1.61
CA VAL A 211 13.84 1.94 -1.02
C VAL A 211 14.15 2.05 0.47
N TYR A 212 14.02 0.94 1.18
CA TYR A 212 14.22 0.93 2.64
C TYR A 212 15.64 0.55 3.08
N GLY A 213 16.53 0.20 2.13
CA GLY A 213 17.87 -0.26 2.45
C GLY A 213 17.87 -1.58 3.24
N ILE A 214 16.99 -2.51 2.87
CA ILE A 214 16.90 -3.81 3.54
C ILE A 214 18.07 -4.67 3.09
N ALA A 215 18.93 -5.05 4.05
CA ALA A 215 20.12 -5.82 3.76
C ALA A 215 19.77 -7.28 3.45
N ARG A 216 20.48 -7.87 2.48
CA ARG A 216 20.44 -9.30 2.14
C ARG A 216 19.06 -9.80 1.67
N LYS A 217 18.21 -8.93 1.10
CA LYS A 217 16.87 -9.24 0.60
C LYS A 217 16.68 -8.71 -0.83
N GLY A 218 15.60 -9.12 -1.48
CA GLY A 218 15.09 -8.55 -2.73
C GLY A 218 15.72 -9.09 -4.02
N ARG A 219 16.64 -10.05 -3.95
CA ARG A 219 17.26 -10.68 -5.14
C ARG A 219 17.75 -12.09 -4.83
N ILE A 220 17.93 -12.90 -5.86
CA ILE A 220 18.56 -14.21 -5.77
C ILE A 220 20.04 -14.05 -6.13
N ALA A 221 20.92 -14.17 -5.12
CA ALA A 221 22.36 -14.08 -5.30
C ALA A 221 23.08 -14.76 -4.13
N VAL A 222 24.35 -15.15 -4.33
CA VAL A 222 25.21 -15.68 -3.26
C VAL A 222 25.36 -14.62 -2.15
N GLY A 223 25.24 -15.02 -0.89
CA GLY A 223 25.33 -14.13 0.27
C GLY A 223 24.03 -13.40 0.63
N VAL A 224 22.95 -13.59 -0.14
CA VAL A 224 21.60 -13.08 0.15
C VAL A 224 20.77 -14.18 0.82
N ASP A 225 19.85 -13.81 1.69
CA ASP A 225 18.98 -14.77 2.37
C ASP A 225 18.07 -15.48 1.33
N ALA A 226 17.94 -16.78 1.48
CA ALA A 226 17.06 -17.60 0.62
C ALA A 226 15.59 -17.46 1.06
N ASP A 227 15.06 -16.26 0.93
CA ASP A 227 13.63 -15.93 1.10
C ASP A 227 12.98 -15.92 -0.28
N LEU A 228 12.22 -16.96 -0.60
CA LEU A 228 11.71 -17.22 -1.92
C LEU A 228 10.21 -17.48 -1.88
N ALA A 229 9.48 -16.90 -2.81
CA ALA A 229 8.10 -17.28 -3.12
C ALA A 229 8.08 -18.09 -4.43
N PHE A 230 7.50 -19.27 -4.38
CA PHE A 230 7.24 -20.10 -5.57
C PHE A 230 5.81 -19.87 -6.00
N VAL A 231 5.62 -19.55 -7.26
CA VAL A 231 4.30 -19.26 -7.83
C VAL A 231 4.00 -20.17 -9.01
N ASP A 232 2.79 -20.70 -9.06
CA ASP A 232 2.23 -21.31 -10.26
C ASP A 232 1.47 -20.22 -11.04
N LEU A 233 2.03 -19.79 -12.17
CA LEU A 233 1.49 -18.71 -13.00
C LEU A 233 0.19 -19.08 -13.73
N LYS A 234 -0.18 -20.36 -13.75
CA LYS A 234 -1.39 -20.86 -14.42
C LYS A 234 -2.50 -21.23 -13.45
N ARG A 235 -2.21 -21.37 -12.18
CA ARG A 235 -3.19 -21.78 -11.17
C ARG A 235 -4.27 -20.72 -11.03
N ARG A 236 -5.54 -21.17 -11.16
CA ARG A 236 -6.73 -20.34 -10.97
C ARG A 236 -7.31 -20.62 -9.59
N VAL A 237 -7.64 -19.58 -8.87
CA VAL A 237 -8.21 -19.67 -7.52
C VAL A 237 -9.27 -18.58 -7.35
N HIS A 238 -10.44 -18.92 -6.83
CA HIS A 238 -11.40 -17.93 -6.35
C HIS A 238 -11.01 -17.54 -4.92
N LEU A 239 -10.67 -16.27 -4.72
CA LEU A 239 -10.40 -15.76 -3.40
C LEU A 239 -11.67 -15.76 -2.57
N THR A 240 -11.57 -16.22 -1.32
CA THR A 240 -12.71 -16.22 -0.39
C THR A 240 -12.29 -15.71 0.97
N HIS A 241 -13.24 -15.18 1.71
CA HIS A 241 -13.03 -14.80 3.10
C HIS A 241 -12.44 -15.94 3.94
N ALA A 242 -12.91 -17.17 3.72
CA ALA A 242 -12.46 -18.36 4.47
C ALA A 242 -10.97 -18.69 4.28
N MET A 243 -10.34 -18.24 3.19
CA MET A 243 -8.91 -18.43 2.95
C MET A 243 -8.02 -17.48 3.76
N MET A 244 -8.59 -16.42 4.33
CA MET A 244 -7.81 -15.40 5.01
C MET A 244 -7.29 -15.88 6.36
N ARG A 245 -5.97 -15.79 6.55
CA ARG A 245 -5.28 -16.13 7.79
C ARG A 245 -5.19 -14.95 8.77
N SER A 246 -5.46 -13.73 8.29
CA SER A 246 -5.60 -12.56 9.15
C SER A 246 -6.78 -12.74 10.10
N ALA A 247 -6.63 -12.32 11.36
CA ALA A 247 -7.67 -12.43 12.38
C ALA A 247 -8.99 -11.70 12.03
N CYS A 248 -8.94 -10.74 11.09
CA CYS A 248 -10.14 -10.05 10.61
C CYS A 248 -11.07 -10.96 9.77
N GLY A 249 -10.55 -12.06 9.19
CA GLY A 249 -11.34 -13.09 8.52
C GLY A 249 -12.06 -12.65 7.23
N TRP A 250 -11.57 -11.61 6.53
CA TRP A 250 -12.16 -11.13 5.28
C TRP A 250 -11.13 -10.54 4.31
N THR A 251 -11.55 -10.34 3.07
CA THR A 251 -10.79 -9.65 2.01
C THR A 251 -11.72 -8.82 1.14
N PRO A 252 -11.28 -7.64 0.63
CA PRO A 252 -12.07 -6.87 -0.32
C PRO A 252 -12.19 -7.54 -1.71
N PHE A 253 -11.43 -8.60 -1.93
CA PHE A 253 -11.40 -9.38 -3.19
C PHE A 253 -12.16 -10.69 -3.10
N ASP A 254 -13.12 -10.82 -2.19
CA ASP A 254 -13.95 -12.02 -2.05
C ASP A 254 -14.71 -12.29 -3.36
N GLY A 255 -14.68 -13.55 -3.83
CA GLY A 255 -15.28 -13.96 -5.09
C GLY A 255 -14.44 -13.65 -6.35
N MET A 256 -13.34 -12.90 -6.25
CA MET A 256 -12.47 -12.63 -7.39
C MET A 256 -11.73 -13.90 -7.83
N GLU A 257 -11.83 -14.27 -9.10
CA GLU A 257 -10.93 -15.27 -9.68
C GLU A 257 -9.55 -14.63 -9.92
N VAL A 258 -8.52 -15.24 -9.36
CA VAL A 258 -7.13 -14.85 -9.61
C VAL A 258 -6.41 -15.90 -10.44
N VAL A 259 -5.49 -15.44 -11.31
CA VAL A 259 -4.64 -16.28 -12.14
C VAL A 259 -3.18 -16.06 -11.76
N GLY A 260 -2.53 -17.13 -11.34
CA GLY A 260 -1.24 -17.07 -10.67
C GLY A 260 -1.39 -17.10 -9.16
N PHE A 261 -0.77 -18.11 -8.51
CA PHE A 261 -0.95 -18.28 -7.07
C PHE A 261 0.33 -18.79 -6.42
N PRO A 262 0.71 -18.28 -5.22
CA PRO A 262 1.85 -18.78 -4.47
C PRO A 262 1.58 -20.20 -3.98
N VAL A 263 2.51 -21.11 -4.27
CA VAL A 263 2.43 -22.55 -3.92
C VAL A 263 3.40 -22.95 -2.82
N ALA A 264 4.49 -22.19 -2.64
CA ALA A 264 5.38 -22.40 -1.51
C ALA A 264 6.11 -21.09 -1.15
N THR A 265 6.49 -20.99 0.11
CA THR A 265 7.33 -19.90 0.63
C THR A 265 8.49 -20.50 1.40
N LEU A 266 9.71 -20.11 1.05
CA LEU A 266 10.91 -20.37 1.82
C LEU A 266 11.30 -19.13 2.61
N LEU A 267 11.72 -19.34 3.84
CA LEU A 267 12.30 -18.32 4.71
C LEU A 267 13.67 -18.78 5.17
N ARG A 268 14.71 -18.11 4.68
CA ARG A 268 16.12 -18.50 4.88
C ARG A 268 16.39 -19.99 4.57
N GLY A 269 15.88 -20.44 3.40
CA GLY A 269 16.06 -21.79 2.91
C GLY A 269 15.16 -22.86 3.56
N ARG A 270 14.29 -22.50 4.51
CA ARG A 270 13.32 -23.40 5.14
C ARG A 270 11.92 -23.17 4.60
N ILE A 271 11.20 -24.22 4.30
CA ILE A 271 9.80 -24.12 3.88
C ILE A 271 8.97 -23.57 5.05
N ALA A 272 8.32 -22.44 4.86
CA ALA A 272 7.42 -21.80 5.82
C ALA A 272 5.94 -22.02 5.46
N MET A 273 5.64 -22.20 4.16
CA MET A 273 4.31 -22.50 3.65
C MET A 273 4.43 -23.42 2.44
N ARG A 274 3.50 -24.33 2.28
CA ARG A 274 3.33 -25.18 1.09
C ARG A 274 1.84 -25.42 0.84
N ASP A 275 1.37 -25.18 -0.37
CA ASP A 275 -0.02 -25.39 -0.83
C ASP A 275 -1.09 -24.76 0.08
N GLY A 276 -0.79 -23.58 0.63
CA GLY A 276 -1.69 -22.82 1.51
C GLY A 276 -1.59 -23.18 3.00
N GLU A 277 -0.81 -24.21 3.36
CA GLU A 277 -0.63 -24.64 4.74
C GLU A 277 0.72 -24.19 5.31
N LEU A 278 0.71 -23.71 6.55
CA LEU A 278 1.93 -23.36 7.29
C LEU A 278 2.71 -24.61 7.67
N VAL A 279 4.05 -24.55 7.52
CA VAL A 279 4.95 -25.67 7.79
C VAL A 279 5.86 -25.33 8.97
N GLY A 280 5.72 -26.08 10.05
CA GLY A 280 6.54 -25.93 11.26
C GLY A 280 6.26 -24.65 12.06
N PRO A 281 7.06 -24.38 13.10
CA PRO A 281 6.89 -23.21 13.96
C PRO A 281 7.33 -21.92 13.26
N PRO A 282 6.85 -20.75 13.71
CA PRO A 282 7.30 -19.45 13.22
C PRO A 282 8.82 -19.28 13.39
N THR A 283 9.51 -18.87 12.32
CA THR A 283 10.97 -18.66 12.30
C THR A 283 11.35 -17.23 11.91
N GLY A 284 10.42 -16.27 12.02
CA GLY A 284 10.64 -14.87 11.73
C GLY A 284 11.83 -14.27 12.51
N ARG A 285 12.55 -13.34 11.90
CA ARG A 285 13.61 -12.55 12.53
C ARG A 285 13.49 -11.10 12.09
N VAL A 286 13.95 -10.19 12.91
CA VAL A 286 14.08 -8.79 12.54
C VAL A 286 15.02 -8.66 11.34
N VAL A 287 14.61 -7.89 10.33
CA VAL A 287 15.44 -7.62 9.15
C VAL A 287 16.56 -6.64 9.49
N GLY A 288 17.75 -6.84 8.92
CA GLY A 288 18.84 -5.88 8.98
C GLY A 288 18.67 -4.81 7.91
N PHE A 289 19.22 -3.63 8.17
CA PHE A 289 19.28 -2.54 7.21
C PHE A 289 20.74 -2.24 6.85
N GLU A 290 20.97 -1.72 5.65
CA GLU A 290 22.30 -1.28 5.22
C GLU A 290 22.87 -0.25 6.21
N GLY A 291 24.13 -0.44 6.59
CA GLY A 291 24.79 0.38 7.62
C GLY A 291 24.48 0.02 9.08
N THR A 292 23.63 -0.99 9.34
CA THR A 292 23.37 -1.50 10.71
C THR A 292 23.93 -2.91 10.94
N LEU A 293 24.31 -3.61 9.87
CA LEU A 293 25.04 -4.86 9.96
C LEU A 293 26.50 -4.49 10.26
N GLY A 294 27.02 -4.92 11.42
CA GLY A 294 28.45 -4.88 11.68
C GLY A 294 29.24 -5.64 10.59
N PRO A 295 30.56 -5.42 10.48
CA PRO A 295 31.39 -6.21 9.57
C PRO A 295 31.17 -7.70 9.89
N GLY A 296 30.72 -8.47 8.89
CA GLY A 296 30.51 -9.91 9.00
C GLY A 296 31.81 -10.69 8.98
#